data_521e578c50b6d0636d9356ac89db6326
#
_entry.id   521e578c50b6d0636d9356ac89db6326
#
_cell.length_a   1.000
_cell.length_b   1.000
_cell.length_c   1.000
_cell.angle_alpha   90.00
_cell.angle_beta   90.00
_cell.angle_gamma   90.00
#
_symmetry.space_group_name_H-M   'P 1'
#
loop_
_entity.id
_entity.type
_entity.pdbx_description
1 polymer ?
#
loop_
_entity_poly.entity_id
_entity_poly.type
_entity_poly.pdbx_seq_one_letter_code
_entity_poly.pdbx_strand_id
1 'polypeptide(L)'
;MKKLLLALAILFSSQTLAFAQLYGPATWTSQRGSVLKVTSVSRGTFRAVFINKNPDIGCVGIPYPVIGTNFGVQITFTVNFVKCGAVVKWQGDVSGFGMSTPWVMQRNGATTWGFDFFGQ
;
A
#
# COMPACT_ATOMS: atom_id res chain seq x y z
N MET A 1 12.35 39.69 18.44
CA MET A 1 11.13 39.40 17.65
C MET A 1 11.46 38.83 16.31
N LYS A 2 12.31 39.42 15.49
CA LYS A 2 12.67 38.89 14.18
C LYS A 2 13.33 37.53 14.26
N LYS A 3 14.11 37.22 15.27
CA LYS A 3 14.75 35.93 15.47
C LYS A 3 13.77 34.83 15.79
N LEU A 4 12.68 35.10 16.49
CA LEU A 4 11.64 34.15 16.81
C LEU A 4 10.84 33.73 15.56
N LEU A 5 10.56 34.67 14.67
CA LEU A 5 9.86 34.39 13.43
C LEU A 5 10.67 33.49 12.50
N LEU A 6 11.99 33.70 12.44
CA LEU A 6 12.88 32.85 11.64
C LEU A 6 12.94 31.42 12.22
N ALA A 7 12.99 31.26 13.51
CA ALA A 7 12.98 29.95 14.14
C ALA A 7 11.69 29.18 13.86
N LEU A 8 10.54 29.84 13.86
CA LEU A 8 9.27 29.25 13.52
C LEU A 8 9.24 28.78 12.06
N ALA A 9 9.75 29.56 11.13
CA ALA A 9 9.82 29.18 9.73
C ALA A 9 10.68 27.93 9.51
N ILE A 10 11.78 27.79 10.21
CA ILE A 10 12.65 26.61 10.14
C ILE A 10 11.92 25.37 10.67
N LEU A 11 11.17 25.49 11.76
CA LEU A 11 10.39 24.39 12.31
C LEU A 11 9.32 23.88 11.32
N PHE A 12 8.62 24.78 10.65
CA PHE A 12 7.64 24.41 9.63
C PHE A 12 8.30 23.69 8.47
N SER A 13 9.44 24.14 8.00
CA SER A 13 10.18 23.49 6.93
C SER A 13 10.59 22.08 7.31
N SER A 14 11.02 21.85 8.55
CA SER A 14 11.39 20.53 9.04
C SER A 14 10.19 19.57 9.06
N GLN A 15 9.01 20.05 9.43
CA GLN A 15 7.80 19.22 9.47
C GLN A 15 7.33 18.83 8.08
N THR A 16 7.47 19.70 7.08
CA THR A 16 7.05 19.40 5.72
C THR A 16 7.94 18.39 5.00
N LEU A 17 9.14 18.13 5.53
CA LEU A 17 10.05 17.14 4.97
C LEU A 17 9.79 15.70 5.45
N ALA A 18 8.92 15.53 6.44
CA ALA A 18 8.57 14.22 6.98
C ALA A 18 7.45 13.58 6.17
N PHE A 19 7.78 13.04 4.99
CA PHE A 19 6.84 12.33 4.16
C PHE A 19 6.72 10.88 4.59
N ALA A 20 5.47 10.35 4.60
CA ALA A 20 5.25 8.93 4.67
C ALA A 20 5.60 8.30 3.32
N GLN A 21 6.43 7.29 3.34
CA GLN A 21 6.81 6.52 2.15
C GLN A 21 6.76 5.05 2.50
N LEU A 22 6.55 4.23 1.47
CA LEU A 22 6.67 2.80 1.65
C LEU A 22 8.13 2.46 1.99
N TYR A 23 8.30 1.62 2.99
CA TYR A 23 9.62 1.14 3.39
C TYR A 23 9.55 -0.35 3.69
N GLY A 24 10.68 -1.00 3.69
CA GLY A 24 10.79 -2.41 3.99
C GLY A 24 12.08 -2.75 4.73
N PRO A 25 12.06 -3.88 5.46
CA PRO A 25 10.91 -4.77 5.63
C PRO A 25 9.83 -4.19 6.54
N ALA A 26 8.57 -4.41 6.20
CA ALA A 26 7.43 -3.92 6.96
C ALA A 26 6.19 -4.77 6.66
N THR A 27 5.31 -4.92 7.65
CA THR A 27 4.06 -5.66 7.49
C THR A 27 2.89 -4.70 7.62
N TRP A 28 2.01 -4.74 6.63
CA TRP A 28 0.80 -3.92 6.58
C TRP A 28 -0.40 -4.85 6.61
N THR A 29 -1.40 -4.51 7.41
CA THR A 29 -2.61 -5.34 7.58
C THR A 29 -3.84 -4.51 7.26
N SER A 30 -4.72 -5.04 6.41
CA SER A 30 -5.95 -4.36 6.05
C SER A 30 -7.02 -4.53 7.12
N GLN A 31 -8.09 -3.74 7.01
CA GLN A 31 -9.25 -3.84 7.90
C GLN A 31 -9.93 -5.22 7.84
N ARG A 32 -9.71 -5.98 6.76
CA ARG A 32 -10.22 -7.35 6.61
C ARG A 32 -9.24 -8.41 7.06
N GLY A 33 -8.04 -8.00 7.51
CA GLY A 33 -6.99 -8.91 7.93
C GLY A 33 -6.06 -9.38 6.83
N SER A 34 -6.22 -8.91 5.59
CA SER A 34 -5.26 -9.18 4.52
C SER A 34 -3.92 -8.56 4.86
N VAL A 35 -2.84 -9.23 4.48
CA VAL A 35 -1.48 -8.84 4.85
C VAL A 35 -0.66 -8.55 3.60
N LEU A 36 -0.03 -7.39 3.57
CA LEU A 36 1.00 -7.06 2.61
C LEU A 36 2.33 -7.01 3.37
N LYS A 37 3.14 -8.03 3.20
CA LYS A 37 4.44 -8.12 3.83
C LYS A 37 5.51 -7.62 2.86
N VAL A 38 5.91 -6.38 3.00
CA VAL A 38 6.94 -5.77 2.17
C VAL A 38 8.29 -6.30 2.60
N THR A 39 9.02 -6.94 1.70
CA THR A 39 10.31 -7.54 1.98
C THR A 39 11.48 -6.65 1.59
N SER A 40 11.32 -5.86 0.54
CA SER A 40 12.34 -4.91 0.12
C SER A 40 11.71 -3.77 -0.69
N VAL A 41 12.31 -2.60 -0.60
CA VAL A 41 11.95 -1.42 -1.38
C VAL A 41 13.19 -0.91 -2.07
N SER A 42 13.11 -0.73 -3.39
CA SER A 42 14.13 -0.12 -4.20
C SER A 42 13.57 1.15 -4.82
N ARG A 43 14.39 1.82 -5.60
CA ARG A 43 13.95 3.02 -6.30
C ARG A 43 12.87 2.65 -7.33
N GLY A 44 11.64 3.07 -7.06
CA GLY A 44 10.51 2.88 -7.96
C GLY A 44 9.81 1.54 -7.89
N THR A 45 10.38 0.53 -7.21
CA THR A 45 9.77 -0.79 -7.09
C THR A 45 9.87 -1.34 -5.68
N PHE A 46 8.96 -2.25 -5.34
CA PHE A 46 9.04 -2.99 -4.08
C PHE A 46 8.65 -4.45 -4.30
N ARG A 47 9.15 -5.31 -3.43
CA ARG A 47 8.79 -6.73 -3.39
C ARG A 47 8.04 -7.01 -2.11
N ALA A 48 7.04 -7.86 -2.21
CA ALA A 48 6.20 -8.19 -1.08
C ALA A 48 5.61 -9.58 -1.23
N VAL A 49 4.97 -10.04 -0.17
CA VAL A 49 4.09 -11.21 -0.19
C VAL A 49 2.71 -10.73 0.25
N PHE A 50 1.68 -11.08 -0.50
CA PHE A 50 0.30 -10.74 -0.18
C PHE A 50 -0.45 -11.99 0.25
N ILE A 51 -1.17 -11.89 1.37
CA ILE A 51 -2.06 -12.94 1.87
C ILE A 51 -3.45 -12.34 2.00
N ASN A 52 -4.36 -12.78 1.14
CA ASN A 52 -5.73 -12.28 1.11
C ASN A 52 -6.56 -12.85 2.25
N LYS A 53 -7.36 -12.02 2.90
CA LYS A 53 -8.36 -12.42 3.88
C LYS A 53 -9.78 -11.96 3.50
N ASN A 54 -9.93 -11.34 2.32
CA ASN A 54 -11.23 -10.91 1.82
C ASN A 54 -11.91 -12.08 1.09
N PRO A 55 -12.99 -12.66 1.64
CA PRO A 55 -13.64 -13.80 1.02
C PRO A 55 -14.27 -13.47 -0.35
N ASP A 56 -14.59 -12.22 -0.62
CA ASP A 56 -15.16 -11.80 -1.90
C ASP A 56 -14.16 -11.97 -3.06
N ILE A 57 -12.87 -11.90 -2.76
CA ILE A 57 -11.82 -12.15 -3.74
C ILE A 57 -11.56 -13.65 -3.87
N GLY A 58 -11.58 -14.38 -2.77
CA GLY A 58 -11.24 -15.78 -2.72
C GLY A 58 -9.76 -16.02 -2.47
N CYS A 59 -9.31 -17.26 -2.60
CA CYS A 59 -7.92 -17.68 -2.34
C CYS A 59 -7.40 -17.21 -0.98
N VAL A 60 -8.26 -17.28 0.03
CA VAL A 60 -7.97 -16.78 1.38
C VAL A 60 -6.83 -17.58 1.99
N GLY A 61 -5.85 -16.88 2.57
CA GLY A 61 -4.75 -17.49 3.29
C GLY A 61 -3.59 -18.00 2.44
N ILE A 62 -3.68 -17.89 1.11
CA ILE A 62 -2.62 -18.35 0.20
C ILE A 62 -1.65 -17.18 -0.04
N PRO A 63 -0.35 -17.35 0.26
CA PRO A 63 0.63 -16.30 -0.03
C PRO A 63 0.92 -16.20 -1.53
N TYR A 64 0.95 -14.97 -2.04
CA TYR A 64 1.32 -14.66 -3.42
C TYR A 64 2.49 -13.68 -3.43
N PRO A 65 3.52 -13.93 -4.25
CA PRO A 65 4.58 -12.96 -4.44
C PRO A 65 4.08 -11.75 -5.22
N VAL A 66 4.55 -10.57 -4.83
CA VAL A 66 4.13 -9.30 -5.42
C VAL A 66 5.36 -8.49 -5.78
N ILE A 67 5.35 -7.91 -6.96
CA ILE A 67 6.26 -6.84 -7.35
C ILE A 67 5.38 -5.63 -7.64
N GLY A 68 5.55 -4.57 -6.85
CA GLY A 68 4.78 -3.35 -6.99
C GLY A 68 5.65 -2.17 -7.39
N THR A 69 5.00 -1.04 -7.60
CA THR A 69 5.67 0.23 -7.88
C THR A 69 5.39 1.21 -6.76
N ASN A 70 6.38 2.05 -6.47
CA ASN A 70 6.25 3.14 -5.50
C ASN A 70 6.89 4.39 -6.08
N PHE A 71 6.14 5.48 -6.03
CA PHE A 71 6.58 6.78 -6.49
C PHE A 71 6.13 7.83 -5.46
N GLY A 72 7.08 8.32 -4.66
CA GLY A 72 6.72 9.17 -3.54
C GLY A 72 5.80 8.44 -2.57
N VAL A 73 4.62 8.99 -2.35
CA VAL A 73 3.60 8.37 -1.51
C VAL A 73 2.71 7.37 -2.28
N GLN A 74 2.76 7.37 -3.60
CA GLN A 74 1.90 6.51 -4.42
C GLN A 74 2.44 5.09 -4.48
N ILE A 75 1.54 4.13 -4.35
CA ILE A 75 1.85 2.71 -4.48
C ILE A 75 0.87 2.05 -5.44
N THR A 76 1.36 1.05 -6.15
CA THR A 76 0.53 0.21 -7.01
C THR A 76 1.04 -1.20 -6.92
N PHE A 77 0.14 -2.16 -6.71
CA PHE A 77 0.51 -3.57 -6.82
C PHE A 77 -0.66 -4.39 -7.34
N THR A 78 -0.33 -5.47 -8.04
CA THR A 78 -1.30 -6.37 -8.64
C THR A 78 -1.02 -7.79 -8.15
N VAL A 79 -2.06 -8.51 -7.82
CA VAL A 79 -1.99 -9.92 -7.47
C VAL A 79 -2.85 -10.71 -8.44
N ASN A 80 -2.25 -11.71 -9.06
CA ASN A 80 -2.97 -12.67 -9.89
C ASN A 80 -3.29 -13.88 -9.03
N PHE A 81 -4.55 -13.99 -8.58
CA PHE A 81 -5.03 -15.12 -7.80
C PHE A 81 -5.40 -16.26 -8.74
N VAL A 82 -4.40 -16.92 -9.28
CA VAL A 82 -4.55 -17.91 -10.36
C VAL A 82 -5.59 -18.97 -10.04
N LYS A 83 -5.58 -19.48 -8.80
CA LYS A 83 -6.49 -20.55 -8.39
C LYS A 83 -7.94 -20.09 -8.29
N CYS A 84 -8.18 -18.79 -8.15
CA CYS A 84 -9.53 -18.22 -8.03
C CYS A 84 -9.98 -17.50 -9.28
N GLY A 85 -9.15 -17.46 -10.32
CA GLY A 85 -9.47 -16.79 -11.57
C GLY A 85 -9.67 -15.30 -11.45
N ALA A 86 -9.03 -14.66 -10.47
CA ALA A 86 -9.17 -13.23 -10.21
C ALA A 86 -7.83 -12.53 -10.33
N VAL A 87 -7.84 -11.34 -10.90
CA VAL A 87 -6.70 -10.41 -10.90
C VAL A 87 -7.15 -9.13 -10.20
N VAL A 88 -6.42 -8.71 -9.20
CA VAL A 88 -6.77 -7.52 -8.41
C VAL A 88 -5.61 -6.55 -8.43
N LYS A 89 -5.92 -5.29 -8.70
CA LYS A 89 -4.96 -4.19 -8.68
C LYS A 89 -5.34 -3.22 -7.57
N TRP A 90 -4.41 -2.98 -6.66
CA TRP A 90 -4.49 -1.94 -5.63
C TRP A 90 -3.67 -0.74 -6.09
N GLN A 91 -4.23 0.44 -5.95
CA GLN A 91 -3.53 1.68 -6.27
C GLN A 91 -3.96 2.75 -5.29
N GLY A 92 -3.00 3.35 -4.61
CA GLY A 92 -3.33 4.34 -3.59
C GLY A 92 -2.12 5.05 -3.03
N ASP A 93 -2.26 5.54 -1.81
CA ASP A 93 -1.27 6.40 -1.18
C ASP A 93 -0.90 5.90 0.21
N VAL A 94 0.37 6.08 0.55
CA VAL A 94 0.90 5.88 1.89
C VAL A 94 0.87 7.20 2.64
N SER A 95 0.36 7.17 3.88
CA SER A 95 0.38 8.33 4.78
C SER A 95 0.99 7.94 6.12
N GLY A 96 1.11 8.90 7.04
CA GLY A 96 1.54 8.62 8.40
C GLY A 96 0.59 7.71 9.18
N PHE A 97 -0.64 7.54 8.71
CA PHE A 97 -1.67 6.72 9.34
C PHE A 97 -1.79 5.33 8.70
N GLY A 98 -1.30 5.13 7.51
CA GLY A 98 -1.42 3.85 6.81
C GLY A 98 -1.44 4.00 5.31
N MET A 99 -1.95 2.98 4.63
CA MET A 99 -2.13 2.98 3.18
C MET A 99 -3.60 2.94 2.83
N SER A 100 -4.03 3.87 2.00
CA SER A 100 -5.39 3.98 1.49
C SER A 100 -5.40 3.49 0.06
N THR A 101 -6.00 2.32 -0.20
CA THR A 101 -5.88 1.64 -1.49
C THR A 101 -7.24 1.20 -2.03
N PRO A 102 -7.86 1.98 -2.91
CA PRO A 102 -8.89 1.44 -3.77
C PRO A 102 -8.33 0.28 -4.60
N TRP A 103 -9.18 -0.69 -4.90
CA TRP A 103 -8.77 -1.80 -5.75
C TRP A 103 -9.84 -2.10 -6.80
N VAL A 104 -9.39 -2.70 -7.88
CA VAL A 104 -10.24 -3.20 -8.96
C VAL A 104 -9.93 -4.67 -9.21
N MET A 105 -10.98 -5.48 -9.30
CA MET A 105 -10.88 -6.90 -9.54
C MET A 105 -11.49 -7.25 -10.88
N GLN A 106 -10.77 -8.08 -11.63
CA GLN A 106 -11.25 -8.69 -12.87
C GLN A 106 -11.42 -10.18 -12.63
N ARG A 107 -12.64 -10.69 -12.89
CA ARG A 107 -12.95 -12.12 -12.77
C ARG A 107 -13.99 -12.49 -13.82
N ASN A 108 -13.65 -13.45 -14.70
CA ASN A 108 -14.58 -13.95 -15.72
C ASN A 108 -15.22 -12.84 -16.57
N GLY A 109 -14.43 -11.83 -16.94
CA GLY A 109 -14.91 -10.69 -17.71
C GLY A 109 -15.70 -9.66 -16.92
N ALA A 110 -15.96 -9.89 -15.63
CA ALA A 110 -16.63 -8.94 -14.75
C ALA A 110 -15.62 -8.09 -13.99
N THR A 111 -15.95 -6.84 -13.77
CA THR A 111 -15.12 -5.90 -13.03
C THR A 111 -15.83 -5.50 -11.73
N THR A 112 -15.12 -5.60 -10.61
CA THR A 112 -15.63 -5.24 -9.29
C THR A 112 -14.62 -4.29 -8.64
N TRP A 113 -15.12 -3.33 -7.87
CA TRP A 113 -14.28 -2.35 -7.16
C TRP A 113 -14.48 -2.49 -5.67
N GLY A 114 -13.44 -2.15 -4.93
CA GLY A 114 -13.47 -2.10 -3.48
C GLY A 114 -12.39 -1.19 -2.94
N PHE A 115 -12.22 -1.25 -1.64
CA PHE A 115 -11.31 -0.37 -0.93
C PHE A 115 -10.70 -1.11 0.25
N ASP A 116 -9.38 -1.00 0.41
CA ASP A 116 -8.67 -1.49 1.57
C ASP A 116 -7.87 -0.36 2.21
N PHE A 117 -7.88 -0.34 3.53
CA PHE A 117 -7.00 0.50 4.33
C PHE A 117 -6.05 -0.42 5.09
N PHE A 118 -4.76 -0.23 4.89
CA PHE A 118 -3.71 -1.01 5.55
C PHE A 118 -3.07 -0.17 6.63
N GLY A 119 -2.95 -0.75 7.83
CA GLY A 119 -2.20 -0.19 8.94
C GLY A 119 -1.02 -1.07 9.31
N GLN A 120 -0.14 -0.53 10.12
CA GLN A 120 0.98 -1.29 10.68
C GLN A 120 0.71 -1.76 12.08
#